data_7cc66bcaa086143ee8272478dd1eecd6
#
_entry.id   7cc66bcaa086143ee8272478dd1eecd6
#
_cell.length_a   1.000
_cell.length_b   1.000
_cell.length_c   1.000
_cell.angle_alpha   90.00
_cell.angle_beta   90.00
_cell.angle_gamma   90.00
#
_symmetry.space_group_name_H-M   'P 1'
#
loop_
_entity.id
_entity.type
_entity.pdbx_description
1 polymer ?
#
loop_
_entity_poly.entity_id
_entity_poly.type
_entity_poly.pdbx_seq_one_letter_code
_entity_poly.pdbx_strand_id
1 'polypeptide(L)'
;MKKLLSGSYYIVLLLGVLFVVGSFLFAKNETHFRKGEIAGHQQITPQSITQVDEMTKEYVFSGEQFTGKNICLAFYSIHLGIEVYEDGELIYDLKPVPGIFGTTPGSVWNFLEIEPGCGQVIVRTHAAYRRVGGETLSFYIGEAVDEVLYLIRNSAIGACVCLLELAIGIFLIMYFIIGNKGIRIENYVLYFGLFAVLMGAWSLNETVLMALLVKNTVAGSNLGYILIMLMPAPFAMFVQGFLMPEDNLFYICALKPKNNNQN
;
A
#
# COMPACT_ATOMS: atom_id res chain seq x y z
N MET A 1 18.47 -19.88 31.66
CA MET A 1 18.15 -18.64 30.93
C MET A 1 18.30 -18.79 29.41
N LYS A 2 19.43 -19.22 28.85
CA LYS A 2 19.59 -19.46 27.38
C LYS A 2 18.53 -20.40 26.76
N LYS A 3 18.10 -21.47 27.46
CA LYS A 3 17.05 -22.39 26.97
C LYS A 3 15.64 -21.76 26.94
N LEU A 4 15.34 -20.82 27.84
CA LEU A 4 14.05 -20.10 27.86
C LEU A 4 13.96 -19.09 26.69
N LEU A 5 15.06 -18.36 26.42
CA LEU A 5 15.15 -17.44 25.28
C LEU A 5 15.06 -18.16 23.92
N SER A 6 15.68 -19.35 23.82
CA SER A 6 15.55 -20.21 22.64
C SER A 6 14.10 -20.69 22.43
N GLY A 7 13.39 -21.03 23.52
CA GLY A 7 11.98 -21.43 23.45
C GLY A 7 11.06 -20.29 22.96
N SER A 8 11.26 -19.06 23.46
CA SER A 8 10.49 -17.88 23.05
C SER A 8 10.69 -17.55 21.58
N TYR A 9 11.90 -17.72 21.06
CA TYR A 9 12.22 -17.51 19.65
C TYR A 9 11.43 -18.47 18.74
N TYR A 10 11.41 -19.77 19.06
CA TYR A 10 10.64 -20.74 18.27
C TYR A 10 9.13 -20.51 18.37
N ILE A 11 8.64 -20.00 19.50
CA ILE A 11 7.22 -19.62 19.64
C ILE A 11 6.88 -18.44 18.73
N VAL A 12 7.71 -17.38 18.70
CA VAL A 12 7.51 -16.22 17.83
C VAL A 12 7.59 -16.62 16.35
N LEU A 13 8.57 -17.46 15.99
CA LEU A 13 8.69 -17.98 14.63
C LEU A 13 7.46 -18.82 14.25
N LEU A 14 7.01 -19.71 15.13
CA LEU A 14 5.81 -20.53 14.91
C LEU A 14 4.57 -19.68 14.76
N LEU A 15 4.38 -18.67 15.60
CA LEU A 15 3.27 -17.72 15.51
C LEU A 15 3.33 -16.92 14.21
N GLY A 16 4.51 -16.49 13.78
CA GLY A 16 4.72 -15.83 12.49
C GLY A 16 4.34 -16.72 11.30
N VAL A 17 4.78 -17.98 11.31
CA VAL A 17 4.41 -18.96 10.29
C VAL A 17 2.92 -19.27 10.30
N LEU A 18 2.32 -19.47 11.46
CA LEU A 18 0.88 -19.71 11.61
C LEU A 18 0.07 -18.49 11.14
N PHE A 19 0.58 -17.30 11.38
CA PHE A 19 -0.05 -16.06 10.93
C PHE A 19 0.00 -15.91 9.39
N VAL A 20 1.16 -16.18 8.77
CA VAL A 20 1.31 -16.17 7.31
C VAL A 20 0.40 -17.24 6.68
N VAL A 21 0.41 -18.47 7.21
CA VAL A 21 -0.46 -19.55 6.74
C VAL A 21 -1.93 -19.21 6.95
N GLY A 22 -2.28 -18.63 8.11
CA GLY A 22 -3.62 -18.15 8.41
C GLY A 22 -4.06 -17.07 7.42
N SER A 23 -3.23 -16.07 7.15
CA SER A 23 -3.52 -15.02 6.17
C SER A 23 -3.78 -15.59 4.77
N PHE A 24 -2.99 -16.60 4.35
CA PHE A 24 -3.23 -17.30 3.08
C PHE A 24 -4.55 -18.09 3.07
N LEU A 25 -4.89 -18.74 4.17
CA LEU A 25 -6.15 -19.49 4.28
C LEU A 25 -7.36 -18.55 4.32
N PHE A 26 -7.26 -17.44 5.03
CA PHE A 26 -8.31 -16.41 5.06
C PHE A 26 -8.45 -15.69 3.72
N ALA A 27 -7.37 -15.31 3.04
CA ALA A 27 -7.42 -14.71 1.71
C ALA A 27 -8.11 -15.64 0.69
N LYS A 28 -7.92 -16.96 0.81
CA LYS A 28 -8.57 -17.93 -0.04
C LYS A 28 -10.09 -18.06 0.21
N ASN A 29 -10.55 -17.72 1.42
CA ASN A 29 -11.96 -17.73 1.79
C ASN A 29 -12.68 -16.40 1.46
N GLU A 30 -11.99 -15.32 1.22
CA GLU A 30 -12.59 -14.05 0.78
C GLU A 30 -13.30 -14.16 -0.57
N THR A 31 -12.90 -15.14 -1.41
CA THR A 31 -13.61 -15.43 -2.67
C THR A 31 -15.01 -16.02 -2.49
N HIS A 32 -15.41 -16.40 -1.26
CA HIS A 32 -16.71 -16.99 -0.93
C HIS A 32 -17.68 -16.03 -0.21
N PHE A 33 -17.28 -14.80 0.09
CA PHE A 33 -18.27 -13.80 0.44
C PHE A 33 -19.15 -13.55 -0.79
N ARG A 34 -20.44 -13.90 -0.68
CA ARG A 34 -21.42 -13.74 -1.74
C ARG A 34 -21.25 -12.38 -2.40
N LYS A 35 -20.78 -12.39 -3.65
CA LYS A 35 -21.01 -11.30 -4.57
C LYS A 35 -22.51 -11.04 -4.53
N GLY A 36 -22.97 -9.97 -3.93
CA GLY A 36 -24.36 -9.61 -4.08
C GLY A 36 -25.10 -9.10 -2.86
N GLU A 37 -24.45 -8.84 -1.70
CA GLU A 37 -25.19 -8.32 -0.54
C GLU A 37 -24.84 -6.89 -0.10
N ILE A 38 -23.92 -6.22 -0.81
CA ILE A 38 -23.93 -4.75 -0.83
C ILE A 38 -24.69 -4.41 -2.10
N ALA A 39 -25.97 -4.13 -1.94
CA ALA A 39 -26.82 -3.67 -3.02
C ALA A 39 -26.24 -2.36 -3.52
N GLY A 40 -25.55 -2.38 -4.67
CA GLY A 40 -25.02 -1.15 -5.23
C GLY A 40 -23.64 -1.25 -5.86
N HIS A 41 -22.72 -2.09 -5.36
CA HIS A 41 -21.37 -2.22 -5.94
C HIS A 41 -21.39 -3.14 -7.17
N GLN A 42 -21.41 -2.56 -8.36
CA GLN A 42 -21.41 -3.29 -9.63
C GLN A 42 -20.26 -2.85 -10.51
N GLN A 43 -19.45 -3.81 -10.97
CA GLN A 43 -18.43 -3.52 -11.97
C GLN A 43 -19.08 -3.26 -13.33
N ILE A 44 -18.67 -2.16 -13.98
CA ILE A 44 -19.07 -1.82 -15.35
C ILE A 44 -17.89 -1.83 -16.30
N THR A 45 -18.20 -2.03 -17.57
CA THR A 45 -17.22 -1.95 -18.65
C THR A 45 -17.55 -0.77 -19.56
N PRO A 46 -16.53 0.01 -19.97
CA PRO A 46 -16.75 1.06 -20.97
C PRO A 46 -17.21 0.45 -22.31
N GLN A 47 -18.00 1.19 -23.07
CA GLN A 47 -18.39 0.81 -24.42
C GLN A 47 -17.19 0.78 -25.38
N SER A 48 -16.26 1.73 -25.20
CA SER A 48 -15.02 1.79 -25.96
C SER A 48 -13.87 2.27 -25.10
N ILE A 49 -12.68 1.77 -25.41
CA ILE A 49 -11.41 2.22 -24.85
C ILE A 49 -10.53 2.63 -26.01
N THR A 50 -10.13 3.89 -26.05
CA THR A 50 -9.30 4.45 -27.11
C THR A 50 -7.97 4.91 -26.53
N GLN A 51 -6.86 4.39 -27.05
CA GLN A 51 -5.53 4.93 -26.78
C GLN A 51 -5.33 6.15 -27.67
N VAL A 52 -5.34 7.35 -27.09
CA VAL A 52 -5.17 8.61 -27.83
C VAL A 52 -3.69 8.82 -28.17
N ASP A 53 -2.82 8.59 -27.19
CA ASP A 53 -1.36 8.59 -27.34
C ASP A 53 -0.70 7.65 -26.30
N GLU A 54 0.63 7.63 -26.21
CA GLU A 54 1.36 6.75 -25.29
C GLU A 54 1.00 6.98 -23.80
N MET A 55 0.49 8.15 -23.45
CA MET A 55 0.23 8.58 -22.07
C MET A 55 -1.26 8.79 -21.79
N THR A 56 -2.11 8.81 -22.81
CA THR A 56 -3.51 9.23 -22.72
C THR A 56 -4.45 8.13 -23.21
N LYS A 57 -5.41 7.77 -22.36
CA LYS A 57 -6.51 6.87 -22.70
C LYS A 57 -7.86 7.52 -22.45
N GLU A 58 -8.83 7.18 -23.28
CA GLU A 58 -10.23 7.53 -23.10
C GLU A 58 -11.09 6.28 -22.91
N TYR A 59 -11.96 6.34 -21.91
CA TYR A 59 -12.96 5.33 -21.61
C TYR A 59 -14.33 5.98 -21.79
N VAL A 60 -15.13 5.43 -22.70
CA VAL A 60 -16.45 5.97 -23.03
C VAL A 60 -17.53 5.07 -22.49
N PHE A 61 -18.48 5.64 -21.76
CA PHE A 61 -19.63 4.95 -21.20
C PHE A 61 -20.92 5.53 -21.79
N SER A 62 -21.94 4.67 -22.02
CA SER A 62 -23.29 5.11 -22.30
C SER A 62 -23.97 5.59 -21.02
N GLY A 63 -24.72 6.68 -21.14
CA GLY A 63 -25.55 7.15 -20.03
C GLY A 63 -26.59 6.16 -19.56
N GLU A 64 -27.01 5.22 -20.42
CA GLU A 64 -27.92 4.12 -20.04
C GLU A 64 -27.36 3.21 -18.95
N GLN A 65 -26.04 3.21 -18.73
CA GLN A 65 -25.41 2.44 -17.67
C GLN A 65 -25.61 3.08 -16.29
N PHE A 66 -25.92 4.38 -16.24
CA PHE A 66 -26.08 5.16 -15.01
C PHE A 66 -27.57 5.35 -14.69
N THR A 67 -28.27 4.24 -14.37
CA THR A 67 -29.68 4.26 -14.04
C THR A 67 -29.89 4.21 -12.54
N GLY A 68 -30.60 5.17 -11.97
CA GLY A 68 -30.91 5.26 -10.55
C GLY A 68 -30.76 6.67 -9.98
N LYS A 69 -30.95 6.82 -8.68
CA LYS A 69 -30.69 8.09 -7.97
C LYS A 69 -29.35 7.97 -7.25
N ASN A 70 -28.56 9.06 -7.23
CA ASN A 70 -27.28 9.19 -6.54
C ASN A 70 -26.26 8.13 -6.98
N ILE A 71 -26.21 7.85 -8.29
CA ILE A 71 -25.23 6.89 -8.83
C ILE A 71 -23.85 7.53 -8.87
N CYS A 72 -22.93 6.84 -8.24
CA CYS A 72 -21.52 7.18 -8.20
C CYS A 72 -20.73 6.27 -9.14
N LEU A 73 -19.93 6.86 -10.01
CA LEU A 73 -18.86 6.18 -10.76
C LEU A 73 -17.60 6.14 -9.87
N ALA A 74 -17.17 4.94 -9.49
CA ALA A 74 -15.99 4.74 -8.64
C ALA A 74 -14.89 4.01 -9.41
N PHE A 75 -13.63 4.48 -9.27
CA PHE A 75 -12.46 3.82 -9.83
C PHE A 75 -11.18 4.25 -9.12
N TYR A 76 -10.19 3.37 -9.12
CA TYR A 76 -8.88 3.63 -8.52
C TYR A 76 -7.88 4.00 -9.60
N SER A 77 -7.17 5.11 -9.40
CA SER A 77 -6.12 5.58 -10.30
C SER A 77 -4.78 5.66 -9.58
N ILE A 78 -3.71 5.20 -10.24
CA ILE A 78 -2.33 5.23 -9.71
C ILE A 78 -1.50 6.08 -10.65
N HIS A 79 -1.03 7.22 -10.16
CA HIS A 79 -0.20 8.16 -10.93
C HIS A 79 -0.84 8.61 -12.27
N LEU A 80 -2.17 8.67 -12.32
CA LEU A 80 -2.93 9.12 -13.49
C LEU A 80 -3.63 10.44 -13.17
N GLY A 81 -3.40 11.48 -13.97
CA GLY A 81 -4.30 12.62 -14.05
C GLY A 81 -5.62 12.16 -14.66
N ILE A 82 -6.73 12.68 -14.17
CA ILE A 82 -8.08 12.26 -14.59
C ILE A 82 -8.89 13.47 -14.96
N GLU A 83 -9.49 13.45 -16.15
CA GLU A 83 -10.55 14.35 -16.55
C GLU A 83 -11.81 13.52 -16.79
N VAL A 84 -12.95 13.97 -16.27
CA VAL A 84 -14.24 13.33 -16.54
C VAL A 84 -15.19 14.33 -17.13
N TYR A 85 -15.78 13.93 -18.24
CA TYR A 85 -16.75 14.72 -19.00
C TYR A 85 -18.11 14.01 -18.97
N GLU A 86 -19.15 14.78 -18.74
CA GLU A 86 -20.55 14.37 -18.82
C GLU A 86 -21.22 15.20 -19.91
N ASP A 87 -21.71 14.54 -20.96
CA ASP A 87 -22.29 15.19 -22.16
C ASP A 87 -21.41 16.31 -22.76
N GLY A 88 -20.08 16.15 -22.63
CA GLY A 88 -19.08 17.10 -23.12
C GLY A 88 -18.72 18.22 -22.14
N GLU A 89 -19.37 18.32 -21.00
CA GLU A 89 -19.01 19.23 -19.91
C GLU A 89 -17.98 18.58 -18.96
N LEU A 90 -16.92 19.30 -18.60
CA LEU A 90 -15.90 18.83 -17.67
C LEU A 90 -16.44 18.93 -16.24
N ILE A 91 -16.74 17.78 -15.62
CA ILE A 91 -17.27 17.69 -14.25
C ILE A 91 -16.19 17.40 -13.20
N TYR A 92 -15.05 16.84 -13.62
CA TYR A 92 -13.95 16.48 -12.69
C TYR A 92 -12.59 16.62 -13.38
N ASP A 93 -11.62 17.18 -12.63
CA ASP A 93 -10.25 17.39 -13.10
C ASP A 93 -9.26 17.16 -11.96
N LEU A 94 -8.60 15.99 -11.99
CA LEU A 94 -7.53 15.60 -11.06
C LEU A 94 -6.18 15.86 -11.73
N LYS A 95 -5.54 16.98 -11.38
CA LYS A 95 -4.25 17.37 -11.95
C LYS A 95 -3.06 16.76 -11.19
N PRO A 96 -2.00 16.41 -11.92
CA PRO A 96 -0.73 16.08 -11.30
C PRO A 96 -0.16 17.27 -10.53
N VAL A 97 0.40 17.01 -9.34
CA VAL A 97 1.00 18.01 -8.45
C VAL A 97 2.49 17.67 -8.27
N PRO A 98 3.38 18.67 -8.22
CA PRO A 98 4.81 18.43 -7.93
C PRO A 98 5.02 17.76 -6.58
N GLY A 99 5.79 16.67 -6.56
CA GLY A 99 6.22 15.94 -5.37
C GLY A 99 7.75 15.83 -5.33
N ILE A 100 8.28 15.20 -4.28
CA ILE A 100 9.73 15.02 -4.08
C ILE A 100 10.32 14.12 -5.20
N PHE A 101 9.57 13.09 -5.62
CA PHE A 101 10.01 12.11 -6.61
C PHE A 101 9.41 12.32 -8.01
N GLY A 102 8.85 13.49 -8.26
CA GLY A 102 8.26 13.83 -9.56
C GLY A 102 6.87 14.42 -9.45
N THR A 103 6.27 14.75 -10.60
CA THR A 103 4.94 15.34 -10.68
C THR A 103 3.91 14.23 -10.85
N THR A 104 2.97 14.11 -9.92
CA THR A 104 1.97 13.03 -9.89
C THR A 104 0.73 13.43 -9.07
N PRO A 105 -0.46 12.91 -9.37
CA PRO A 105 -1.61 13.03 -8.48
C PRO A 105 -1.57 12.02 -7.32
N GLY A 106 -0.63 11.05 -7.35
CA GLY A 106 -0.57 9.96 -6.39
C GLY A 106 -1.52 8.82 -6.73
N SER A 107 -1.93 8.07 -5.70
CA SER A 107 -2.89 6.97 -5.80
C SER A 107 -4.22 7.40 -5.19
N VAL A 108 -5.29 7.41 -5.99
CA VAL A 108 -6.56 8.04 -5.63
C VAL A 108 -7.74 7.14 -5.95
N TRP A 109 -8.66 7.00 -5.01
CA TRP A 109 -10.00 6.56 -5.28
C TRP A 109 -10.84 7.75 -5.73
N ASN A 110 -11.36 7.70 -6.94
CA ASN A 110 -12.24 8.71 -7.53
C ASN A 110 -13.68 8.25 -7.33
N PHE A 111 -14.52 9.13 -6.76
CA PHE A 111 -15.95 8.92 -6.57
C PHE A 111 -16.69 10.10 -7.18
N LEU A 112 -17.41 9.86 -8.25
CA LEU A 112 -18.03 10.90 -9.05
C LEU A 112 -19.52 10.62 -9.14
N GLU A 113 -20.33 11.55 -8.67
CA GLU A 113 -21.77 11.50 -8.85
C GLU A 113 -22.10 11.85 -10.31
N ILE A 114 -22.83 10.97 -10.98
CA ILE A 114 -23.25 11.12 -12.38
C ILE A 114 -24.72 11.47 -12.42
N GLU A 115 -25.08 12.48 -13.21
CA GLU A 115 -26.48 12.91 -13.33
C GLU A 115 -27.35 11.85 -14.03
N PRO A 116 -28.51 11.52 -13.45
CA PRO A 116 -29.45 10.60 -14.09
C PRO A 116 -29.94 11.13 -15.43
N GLY A 117 -29.77 10.33 -16.48
CA GLY A 117 -30.26 10.69 -17.82
C GLY A 117 -29.22 11.39 -18.68
N CYS A 118 -27.96 11.46 -18.26
CA CYS A 118 -26.87 11.86 -19.13
C CYS A 118 -26.81 10.94 -20.36
N GLY A 119 -26.37 11.46 -21.50
CA GLY A 119 -26.22 10.69 -22.74
C GLY A 119 -24.92 9.88 -22.76
N GLN A 120 -23.83 10.47 -22.27
CA GLN A 120 -22.49 9.89 -22.34
C GLN A 120 -21.58 10.39 -21.22
N VAL A 121 -20.77 9.48 -20.67
CA VAL A 121 -19.69 9.81 -19.74
C VAL A 121 -18.36 9.40 -20.37
N ILE A 122 -17.38 10.32 -20.37
CA ILE A 122 -16.02 10.08 -20.88
C ILE A 122 -15.04 10.28 -19.72
N VAL A 123 -14.25 9.24 -19.43
CA VAL A 123 -13.13 9.33 -18.51
C VAL A 123 -11.85 9.35 -19.32
N ARG A 124 -11.12 10.46 -19.27
CA ARG A 124 -9.81 10.63 -19.91
C ARG A 124 -8.72 10.55 -18.86
N THR A 125 -7.71 9.70 -19.09
CA THR A 125 -6.58 9.51 -18.19
C THR A 125 -5.30 10.02 -18.82
N HIS A 126 -4.46 10.70 -18.02
CA HIS A 126 -3.15 11.18 -18.41
C HIS A 126 -2.09 10.59 -17.48
N ALA A 127 -1.27 9.68 -17.98
CA ALA A 127 -0.24 9.04 -17.16
C ALA A 127 0.86 10.03 -16.78
N ALA A 128 1.22 10.08 -15.49
CA ALA A 128 2.34 10.87 -15.02
C ALA A 128 3.70 10.27 -15.44
N TYR A 129 3.73 8.95 -15.66
CA TYR A 129 4.91 8.21 -16.05
C TYR A 129 4.60 7.23 -17.18
N ARG A 130 5.52 7.08 -18.13
CA ARG A 130 5.36 6.20 -19.31
C ARG A 130 5.00 4.76 -18.94
N ARG A 131 5.48 4.28 -17.79
CA ARG A 131 5.22 2.91 -17.31
C ARG A 131 3.75 2.66 -16.99
N VAL A 132 3.01 3.68 -16.54
CA VAL A 132 1.58 3.56 -16.16
C VAL A 132 0.62 3.84 -17.33
N GLY A 133 1.09 4.40 -18.45
CA GLY A 133 0.26 4.72 -19.62
C GLY A 133 -0.43 3.52 -20.26
N GLY A 134 0.10 2.30 -20.03
CA GLY A 134 -0.47 1.05 -20.53
C GLY A 134 -1.56 0.43 -19.66
N GLU A 135 -1.73 0.85 -18.41
CA GLU A 135 -2.66 0.24 -17.47
C GLU A 135 -4.13 0.52 -17.85
N THR A 136 -4.98 -0.46 -17.56
CA THR A 136 -6.44 -0.35 -17.80
C THR A 136 -7.13 -0.26 -16.46
N LEU A 137 -8.01 0.73 -16.31
CA LEU A 137 -8.79 0.96 -15.10
C LEU A 137 -9.97 0.00 -15.01
N SER A 138 -10.33 -0.37 -13.78
CA SER A 138 -11.59 -1.03 -13.46
C SER A 138 -12.56 -0.01 -12.90
N PHE A 139 -13.79 -0.01 -13.40
CA PHE A 139 -14.82 0.93 -13.03
C PHE A 139 -15.97 0.23 -12.32
N TYR A 140 -16.54 0.92 -11.33
CA TYR A 140 -17.64 0.44 -10.51
C TYR A 140 -18.73 1.49 -10.45
N ILE A 141 -19.98 1.05 -10.31
CA ILE A 141 -21.12 1.93 -10.07
C ILE A 141 -21.91 1.46 -8.85
N GLY A 142 -22.42 2.40 -8.09
CA GLY A 142 -23.22 2.16 -6.92
C GLY A 142 -23.55 3.46 -6.20
N GLU A 143 -24.16 3.40 -5.03
CA GLU A 143 -24.22 4.56 -4.17
C GLU A 143 -22.86 4.81 -3.54
N ALA A 144 -22.43 6.08 -3.42
CA ALA A 144 -21.09 6.42 -2.89
C ALA A 144 -20.80 5.81 -1.51
N VAL A 145 -21.83 5.71 -0.66
CA VAL A 145 -21.70 5.09 0.67
C VAL A 145 -21.45 3.59 0.55
N ASP A 146 -22.12 2.91 -0.36
CA ASP A 146 -21.95 1.46 -0.58
C ASP A 146 -20.58 1.14 -1.13
N GLU A 147 -20.09 1.96 -2.06
CA GLU A 147 -18.72 1.85 -2.60
C GLU A 147 -17.66 2.00 -1.50
N VAL A 148 -17.78 3.03 -0.67
CA VAL A 148 -16.84 3.26 0.45
C VAL A 148 -16.91 2.12 1.48
N LEU A 149 -18.10 1.65 1.85
CA LEU A 149 -18.29 0.54 2.78
C LEU A 149 -17.70 -0.76 2.22
N TYR A 150 -17.90 -1.02 0.93
CA TYR A 150 -17.29 -2.17 0.25
C TYR A 150 -15.76 -2.13 0.34
N LEU A 151 -15.15 -0.98 0.05
CA LEU A 151 -13.71 -0.80 0.11
C LEU A 151 -13.15 -0.95 1.53
N ILE A 152 -13.81 -0.35 2.53
CA ILE A 152 -13.43 -0.50 3.94
C ILE A 152 -13.50 -1.97 4.35
N ARG A 153 -14.59 -2.66 4.05
CA ARG A 153 -14.80 -4.07 4.41
C ARG A 153 -13.73 -4.97 3.80
N ASN A 154 -13.44 -4.79 2.50
CA ASN A 154 -12.43 -5.57 1.81
C ASN A 154 -10.99 -5.29 2.28
N SER A 155 -10.71 -4.06 2.73
CA SER A 155 -9.38 -3.65 3.17
C SER A 155 -9.13 -3.87 4.66
N ALA A 156 -10.18 -4.09 5.47
CA ALA A 156 -10.08 -4.13 6.92
C ALA A 156 -9.11 -5.20 7.42
N ILE A 157 -9.16 -6.41 6.87
CA ILE A 157 -8.28 -7.51 7.29
C ILE A 157 -6.82 -7.16 6.96
N GLY A 158 -6.54 -6.68 5.74
CA GLY A 158 -5.20 -6.26 5.35
C GLY A 158 -4.65 -5.14 6.24
N ALA A 159 -5.48 -4.13 6.54
CA ALA A 159 -5.11 -3.04 7.43
C ALA A 159 -4.82 -3.53 8.86
N CYS A 160 -5.63 -4.45 9.39
CA CYS A 160 -5.38 -5.08 10.71
C CYS A 160 -4.05 -5.83 10.74
N VAL A 161 -3.69 -6.54 9.65
CA VAL A 161 -2.40 -7.24 9.53
C VAL A 161 -1.24 -6.24 9.58
N CYS A 162 -1.33 -5.13 8.81
CA CYS A 162 -0.30 -4.09 8.79
C CYS A 162 -0.14 -3.42 10.18
N LEU A 163 -1.26 -3.16 10.87
CA LEU A 163 -1.23 -2.60 12.22
C LEU A 163 -0.61 -3.57 13.24
N LEU A 164 -0.87 -4.86 13.10
CA LEU A 164 -0.25 -5.88 13.94
C LEU A 164 1.26 -5.97 13.69
N GLU A 165 1.69 -5.90 12.45
CA GLU A 165 3.11 -5.87 12.07
C GLU A 165 3.82 -4.65 12.67
N LEU A 166 3.21 -3.47 12.58
CA LEU A 166 3.68 -2.25 13.23
C LEU A 166 3.81 -2.44 14.76
N ALA A 167 2.78 -2.98 15.39
CA ALA A 167 2.77 -3.22 16.84
C ALA A 167 3.89 -4.18 17.26
N ILE A 168 4.12 -5.26 16.51
CA ILE A 168 5.21 -6.20 16.74
C ILE A 168 6.57 -5.50 16.62
N GLY A 169 6.75 -4.71 15.56
CA GLY A 169 7.98 -3.96 15.34
C GLY A 169 8.28 -2.98 16.48
N ILE A 170 7.29 -2.19 16.89
CA ILE A 170 7.39 -1.27 18.02
C ILE A 170 7.71 -2.03 19.33
N PHE A 171 7.03 -3.14 19.58
CA PHE A 171 7.28 -3.99 20.74
C PHE A 171 8.71 -4.49 20.77
N LEU A 172 9.28 -4.96 19.66
CA LEU A 172 10.65 -5.44 19.59
C LEU A 172 11.68 -4.34 19.84
N ILE A 173 11.44 -3.14 19.32
CA ILE A 173 12.28 -1.96 19.60
C ILE A 173 12.23 -1.61 21.08
N MET A 174 11.05 -1.54 21.66
CA MET A 174 10.89 -1.26 23.10
C MET A 174 11.52 -2.36 23.95
N TYR A 175 11.34 -3.62 23.58
CA TYR A 175 11.96 -4.76 24.26
C TYR A 175 13.49 -4.65 24.26
N PHE A 176 14.08 -4.28 23.12
CA PHE A 176 15.52 -4.03 23.02
C PHE A 176 15.97 -2.88 23.92
N ILE A 177 15.28 -1.73 23.89
CA ILE A 177 15.67 -0.53 24.65
C ILE A 177 15.57 -0.77 26.16
N ILE A 178 14.48 -1.40 26.62
CA ILE A 178 14.22 -1.64 28.03
C ILE A 178 15.08 -2.80 28.53
N GLY A 179 15.11 -3.90 27.80
CA GLY A 179 15.79 -5.12 28.20
C GLY A 179 17.32 -4.97 28.24
N ASN A 180 17.89 -4.13 27.38
CA ASN A 180 19.34 -3.89 27.33
C ASN A 180 19.88 -3.14 28.56
N LYS A 181 19.00 -2.61 29.44
CA LYS A 181 19.38 -2.04 30.75
C LYS A 181 19.71 -3.09 31.79
N GLY A 182 19.26 -4.33 31.61
CA GLY A 182 19.46 -5.41 32.59
C GLY A 182 19.95 -6.74 32.01
N ILE A 183 19.65 -7.00 30.77
CA ILE A 183 20.00 -8.25 30.06
C ILE A 183 20.56 -7.83 28.68
N ARG A 184 21.74 -8.34 28.33
CA ARG A 184 22.29 -8.08 26.99
C ARG A 184 21.41 -8.73 25.94
N ILE A 185 20.71 -7.90 25.17
CA ILE A 185 19.90 -8.33 24.03
C ILE A 185 20.71 -8.11 22.75
N GLU A 186 20.67 -9.05 21.84
CA GLU A 186 21.41 -8.99 20.59
C GLU A 186 20.82 -7.90 19.65
N ASN A 187 21.70 -7.17 18.96
CA ASN A 187 21.32 -6.03 18.13
C ASN A 187 20.39 -6.41 16.95
N TYR A 188 20.44 -7.66 16.48
CA TYR A 188 19.55 -8.11 15.41
C TYR A 188 18.06 -8.00 15.78
N VAL A 189 17.71 -8.03 17.09
CA VAL A 189 16.33 -7.81 17.56
C VAL A 189 15.87 -6.39 17.26
N LEU A 190 16.74 -5.39 17.49
CA LEU A 190 16.46 -3.99 17.14
C LEU A 190 16.28 -3.82 15.63
N TYR A 191 17.19 -4.41 14.83
CA TYR A 191 17.14 -4.27 13.38
C TYR A 191 15.92 -4.95 12.79
N PHE A 192 15.53 -6.11 13.33
CA PHE A 192 14.28 -6.75 12.93
C PHE A 192 13.04 -5.90 13.31
N GLY A 193 13.05 -5.32 14.50
CA GLY A 193 11.99 -4.40 14.93
C GLY A 193 11.87 -3.17 14.02
N LEU A 194 13.01 -2.55 13.65
CA LEU A 194 13.03 -1.44 12.71
C LEU A 194 12.52 -1.83 11.32
N PHE A 195 12.94 -2.99 10.82
CA PHE A 195 12.45 -3.52 9.55
C PHE A 195 10.94 -3.76 9.58
N ALA A 196 10.43 -4.39 10.64
CA ALA A 196 8.99 -4.66 10.80
C ALA A 196 8.16 -3.37 10.88
N VAL A 197 8.66 -2.31 11.57
CA VAL A 197 7.99 -1.01 11.59
C VAL A 197 7.94 -0.38 10.19
N LEU A 198 9.06 -0.38 9.46
CA LEU A 198 9.11 0.18 8.12
C LEU A 198 8.23 -0.61 7.15
N MET A 199 8.24 -1.93 7.22
CA MET A 199 7.43 -2.81 6.40
C MET A 199 5.94 -2.62 6.69
N GLY A 200 5.53 -2.65 7.97
CA GLY A 200 4.14 -2.43 8.36
C GLY A 200 3.64 -1.04 8.01
N ALA A 201 4.47 0.00 8.17
CA ALA A 201 4.13 1.36 7.77
C ALA A 201 3.96 1.49 6.25
N TRP A 202 4.87 0.88 5.47
CA TRP A 202 4.76 0.87 4.01
C TRP A 202 3.53 0.08 3.56
N SER A 203 3.33 -1.13 4.06
CA SER A 203 2.18 -1.96 3.71
C SER A 203 0.86 -1.28 4.06
N LEU A 204 0.79 -0.59 5.21
CA LEU A 204 -0.39 0.18 5.61
C LEU A 204 -0.64 1.36 4.65
N ASN A 205 0.42 2.08 4.25
CA ASN A 205 0.35 3.20 3.31
C ASN A 205 -0.19 2.76 1.93
N GLU A 206 0.11 1.54 1.50
CA GLU A 206 -0.38 0.97 0.22
C GLU A 206 -1.81 0.41 0.32
N THR A 207 -2.44 0.41 1.51
CA THR A 207 -3.82 -0.06 1.63
C THR A 207 -4.81 0.93 1.02
N VAL A 208 -5.90 0.41 0.46
CA VAL A 208 -7.06 1.19 0.00
C VAL A 208 -7.59 2.10 1.09
N LEU A 209 -7.57 1.63 2.35
CA LEU A 209 -8.05 2.39 3.50
C LEU A 209 -7.26 3.69 3.68
N MET A 210 -5.92 3.65 3.52
CA MET A 210 -5.10 4.86 3.60
C MET A 210 -5.36 5.80 2.43
N ALA A 211 -5.60 5.28 1.22
CA ALA A 211 -5.98 6.10 0.07
C ALA A 211 -7.32 6.84 0.27
N LEU A 212 -8.24 6.29 1.10
CA LEU A 212 -9.48 6.97 1.48
C LEU A 212 -9.28 8.00 2.60
N LEU A 213 -8.36 7.76 3.53
CA LEU A 213 -8.16 8.60 4.73
C LEU A 213 -7.18 9.76 4.49
N VAL A 214 -6.18 9.56 3.62
CA VAL A 214 -5.13 10.55 3.39
C VAL A 214 -5.54 11.52 2.29
N LYS A 215 -5.91 12.73 2.69
CA LYS A 215 -6.30 13.80 1.76
C LYS A 215 -5.18 14.21 0.80
N ASN A 216 -3.91 14.17 1.25
CA ASN A 216 -2.76 14.50 0.43
C ASN A 216 -2.14 13.23 -0.17
N THR A 217 -2.63 12.81 -1.32
CA THR A 217 -2.22 11.58 -2.02
C THR A 217 -0.77 11.61 -2.50
N VAL A 218 -0.24 12.80 -2.84
CA VAL A 218 1.16 13.00 -3.21
C VAL A 218 2.08 12.75 -2.02
N ALA A 219 1.69 13.21 -0.82
CA ALA A 219 2.44 12.93 0.42
C ALA A 219 2.44 11.42 0.73
N GLY A 220 1.32 10.72 0.53
CA GLY A 220 1.22 9.26 0.67
C GLY A 220 2.19 8.54 -0.26
N SER A 221 2.22 8.91 -1.54
CA SER A 221 3.16 8.34 -2.52
C SER A 221 4.62 8.61 -2.16
N ASN A 222 4.95 9.85 -1.76
CA ASN A 222 6.31 10.20 -1.33
C ASN A 222 6.74 9.39 -0.08
N LEU A 223 5.83 9.23 0.89
CA LEU A 223 6.07 8.41 2.08
C LEU A 223 6.34 6.96 1.71
N GLY A 224 5.55 6.37 0.80
CA GLY A 224 5.75 5.01 0.31
C GLY A 224 7.16 4.79 -0.26
N TYR A 225 7.63 5.71 -1.12
CA TYR A 225 8.98 5.65 -1.66
C TYR A 225 10.07 5.78 -0.59
N ILE A 226 9.92 6.69 0.37
CA ILE A 226 10.89 6.85 1.47
C ILE A 226 10.97 5.57 2.31
N LEU A 227 9.81 5.00 2.67
CA LEU A 227 9.75 3.79 3.49
C LEU A 227 10.44 2.61 2.79
N ILE A 228 10.14 2.37 1.50
CA ILE A 228 10.76 1.27 0.75
C ILE A 228 12.27 1.46 0.56
N MET A 229 12.75 2.70 0.41
CA MET A 229 14.18 3.01 0.32
C MET A 229 14.93 2.77 1.64
N LEU A 230 14.25 2.94 2.79
CA LEU A 230 14.86 2.72 4.10
C LEU A 230 14.90 1.27 4.54
N MET A 231 14.00 0.40 4.03
CA MET A 231 13.88 -1.01 4.45
C MET A 231 15.14 -1.86 4.27
N PRO A 232 15.91 -1.75 3.16
CA PRO A 232 17.03 -2.65 2.93
C PRO A 232 18.12 -2.58 4.01
N ALA A 233 18.32 -1.41 4.62
CA ALA A 233 19.37 -1.22 5.62
C ALA A 233 19.11 -2.05 6.91
N PRO A 234 17.99 -1.89 7.64
CA PRO A 234 17.72 -2.68 8.83
C PRO A 234 17.54 -4.17 8.48
N PHE A 235 17.02 -4.52 7.30
CA PHE A 235 16.93 -5.91 6.87
C PHE A 235 18.32 -6.55 6.72
N ALA A 236 19.25 -5.89 6.02
CA ALA A 236 20.61 -6.38 5.85
C ALA A 236 21.33 -6.53 7.19
N MET A 237 21.17 -5.55 8.10
CA MET A 237 21.75 -5.59 9.45
C MET A 237 21.14 -6.71 10.29
N PHE A 238 19.84 -6.98 10.16
CA PHE A 238 19.18 -8.12 10.80
C PHE A 238 19.75 -9.44 10.29
N VAL A 239 19.81 -9.64 8.98
CA VAL A 239 20.32 -10.87 8.37
C VAL A 239 21.78 -11.11 8.75
N GLN A 240 22.62 -10.09 8.71
CA GLN A 240 24.02 -10.17 9.12
C GLN A 240 24.15 -10.55 10.60
N GLY A 241 23.44 -9.84 11.49
CA GLY A 241 23.50 -10.11 12.93
C GLY A 241 22.94 -11.48 13.33
N PHE A 242 21.97 -11.99 12.55
CA PHE A 242 21.36 -13.30 12.78
C PHE A 242 22.21 -14.46 12.26
N LEU A 243 22.78 -14.33 11.04
CA LEU A 243 23.54 -15.41 10.40
C LEU A 243 25.01 -15.43 10.80
N MET A 244 25.60 -14.28 11.16
CA MET A 244 27.02 -14.13 11.49
C MET A 244 27.19 -13.42 12.84
N PRO A 245 26.80 -14.03 13.95
CA PRO A 245 26.82 -13.36 15.26
C PRO A 245 28.22 -13.00 15.77
N GLU A 246 29.28 -13.63 15.25
CA GLU A 246 30.68 -13.41 15.68
C GLU A 246 31.47 -12.52 14.71
N ASP A 247 31.06 -12.38 13.45
CA ASP A 247 31.73 -11.58 12.43
C ASP A 247 30.93 -10.31 12.11
N ASN A 248 31.10 -9.27 12.93
CA ASN A 248 30.58 -7.94 12.59
C ASN A 248 31.35 -7.36 11.40
N LEU A 249 30.95 -7.71 10.19
CA LEU A 249 31.58 -7.23 8.93
C LEU A 249 31.61 -5.69 8.88
N PHE A 250 30.59 -5.02 9.41
CA PHE A 250 30.56 -3.56 9.56
C PHE A 250 31.61 -3.05 10.58
N TYR A 251 31.90 -3.82 11.62
CA TYR A 251 32.97 -3.49 12.59
C TYR A 251 34.34 -3.62 11.97
N ILE A 252 34.54 -4.59 11.09
CA ILE A 252 35.81 -4.83 10.37
C ILE A 252 36.08 -3.72 9.36
N CYS A 253 35.05 -3.22 8.65
CA CYS A 253 35.21 -2.14 7.69
C CYS A 253 35.36 -0.75 8.31
N ALA A 254 34.70 -0.49 9.46
CA ALA A 254 34.68 0.83 10.08
C ALA A 254 35.81 1.08 11.13
N LEU A 255 36.41 0.05 11.70
CA LEU A 255 37.31 0.17 12.85
C LEU A 255 38.63 -0.61 12.75
N LYS A 256 39.08 -1.05 11.57
CA LYS A 256 40.47 -1.52 11.45
C LYS A 256 41.40 -0.29 11.46
N PRO A 257 41.96 0.11 12.63
CA PRO A 257 43.01 1.11 12.61
C PRO A 257 44.15 0.52 11.78
N LYS A 258 44.63 1.31 10.84
CA LYS A 258 45.91 1.06 10.15
C LYS A 258 46.98 1.00 11.25
N ASN A 259 47.30 -0.18 11.71
CA ASN A 259 48.50 -0.39 12.51
C ASN A 259 49.68 -0.21 11.54
N ASN A 260 50.12 1.05 11.38
CA ASN A 260 51.44 1.38 10.93
C ASN A 260 52.40 1.11 12.13
N ASN A 261 52.84 -0.09 12.30
CA ASN A 261 54.10 -0.36 12.97
C ASN A 261 55.04 -0.97 11.95
N GLN A 262 55.72 -0.08 11.27
CA GLN A 262 57.03 -0.37 10.73
C GLN A 262 58.02 -0.03 11.85
N ASN A 263 58.78 -1.01 12.27
CA ASN A 263 60.15 -0.89 12.68
C ASN A 263 60.95 -1.97 11.95
#